data_7908c94b08fdb0a4ada399e0d53aa360
#
_entry.id   7908c94b08fdb0a4ada399e0d53aa360
#
_cell.length_a   1.000
_cell.length_b   1.000
_cell.length_c   1.000
_cell.angle_alpha   90.00
_cell.angle_beta   90.00
_cell.angle_gamma   90.00
#
_symmetry.space_group_name_H-M   'P 1'
#
loop_
_entity.id
_entity.type
_entity.pdbx_description
1 polymer ?
#
loop_
_entity_poly.entity_id
_entity_poly.type
_entity_poly.pdbx_seq_one_letter_code
_entity_poly.pdbx_strand_id
1 'polypeptide(L)'
;MHSKWFAGIALTIFGAATVVAADPGYDRVAGRAHASRSEVIAPHGMAATSHPLATQIALDILKAGGTAVDAAIAANAALGLMEPTGNGIGGDLFAIVWDAETKELVGLNASGRAPEAMTLEYFQENGIETIPPFGPLPVSVPGAVDGWFQLHGRYGHLDMKEILAPAIAYARDGFPVSEVIAHYFQSNKARIGHYPGFAETYMPDGDVPKKGEMFKNPRLANTLEAIAEKGRDEFYKGDIARRIDAYMAEQGGLLNYKDLAAHESEWVTPVSTNYRGWDVYELPPNGQGIAALQILNVLEAYDLTSMGFGSAEYIHTFVEAKKLAFEDRAKFYADMDFVNVPVETLISKEYADERRRLIDPKKASKQLPAGDAKLENGDTIYLTVADAAGNMVSLIQSNYRGMGSGMTPGDLGFVLQDRAELFALDADHANVVEGGKRPFHTIIPAFVMKDGEPLISFGLMGGAMQPQGHAQIVINMIDFGMNLQEAGDAARINHVGSSSPTGTTMTDGGVVHLESTFDDQARATLEAMGHTLGDSNGSFGGYQAIMWDKEQGVYYGASEVRKDGQAAGY
;
A
#
# COMPACT_ATOMS: atom_id res chain seq x y z
N MET A 1 81.46 -7.46 -49.84
CA MET A 1 81.09 -7.94 -48.49
C MET A 1 80.58 -6.76 -47.68
N HIS A 2 79.28 -6.50 -47.63
CA HIS A 2 78.66 -5.61 -46.70
C HIS A 2 77.20 -6.06 -46.53
N SER A 3 76.87 -6.65 -45.38
CA SER A 3 75.54 -7.02 -44.93
C SER A 3 74.87 -5.78 -44.39
N LYS A 4 73.70 -5.44 -44.93
CA LYS A 4 72.77 -4.40 -44.36
C LYS A 4 71.58 -5.10 -43.67
N TRP A 5 71.47 -4.87 -42.38
CA TRP A 5 70.35 -5.26 -41.59
C TRP A 5 69.24 -4.23 -41.79
N PHE A 6 68.04 -4.66 -42.21
CA PHE A 6 66.83 -3.86 -42.16
C PHE A 6 66.03 -4.27 -40.91
N ALA A 7 65.84 -3.33 -39.99
CA ALA A 7 64.93 -3.47 -38.87
C ALA A 7 63.53 -3.07 -39.33
N GLY A 8 62.65 -4.04 -39.40
CA GLY A 8 61.23 -3.78 -39.67
C GLY A 8 60.48 -3.40 -38.34
N ILE A 9 59.94 -2.19 -38.31
CA ILE A 9 59.03 -1.76 -37.24
C ILE A 9 57.62 -2.29 -37.58
N ALA A 10 57.16 -3.26 -36.82
CA ALA A 10 55.78 -3.72 -36.90
C ALA A 10 54.87 -2.72 -36.14
N LEU A 11 54.09 -1.96 -36.88
CA LEU A 11 53.06 -1.06 -36.35
C LEU A 11 51.80 -1.90 -36.03
N THR A 12 51.60 -2.19 -34.76
CA THR A 12 50.37 -2.86 -34.30
C THR A 12 49.22 -1.82 -34.24
N ILE A 13 48.37 -1.86 -35.23
CA ILE A 13 47.13 -1.05 -35.22
C ILE A 13 46.12 -1.76 -34.29
N PHE A 14 45.91 -1.23 -33.11
CA PHE A 14 44.76 -1.57 -32.28
C PHE A 14 43.51 -0.97 -32.93
N GLY A 15 42.77 -1.78 -33.65
CA GLY A 15 41.44 -1.45 -34.10
C GLY A 15 40.52 -1.39 -32.87
N ALA A 16 40.08 -0.19 -32.48
CA ALA A 16 38.96 -0.04 -31.58
C ALA A 16 37.73 -0.64 -32.28
N ALA A 17 37.31 -1.83 -31.86
CA ALA A 17 36.00 -2.36 -32.24
C ALA A 17 34.95 -1.46 -31.57
N THR A 18 34.33 -0.58 -32.34
CA THR A 18 33.09 0.04 -31.96
C THR A 18 32.07 -1.07 -31.82
N VAL A 19 31.71 -1.39 -30.58
CA VAL A 19 30.50 -2.19 -30.31
C VAL A 19 29.35 -1.36 -30.83
N VAL A 20 28.90 -1.67 -32.05
CA VAL A 20 27.62 -1.22 -32.53
C VAL A 20 26.60 -1.89 -31.63
N ALA A 21 25.91 -1.13 -30.76
CA ALA A 21 24.78 -1.64 -30.04
C ALA A 21 23.82 -2.26 -31.06
N ALA A 22 23.52 -3.54 -30.91
CA ALA A 22 22.59 -4.20 -31.79
C ALA A 22 21.26 -3.40 -31.74
N ASP A 23 20.72 -3.11 -32.91
CA ASP A 23 19.37 -2.55 -33.03
C ASP A 23 18.44 -3.47 -32.22
N PRO A 24 17.70 -2.94 -31.23
CA PRO A 24 16.88 -3.75 -30.33
C PRO A 24 15.78 -4.56 -31.04
N GLY A 25 15.66 -4.42 -32.35
CA GLY A 25 14.65 -5.10 -33.14
C GLY A 25 13.29 -4.41 -33.06
N TYR A 26 12.45 -4.67 -34.04
CA TYR A 26 11.16 -3.99 -34.18
C TYR A 26 10.06 -4.52 -33.24
N ASP A 27 10.16 -5.79 -32.82
CA ASP A 27 9.08 -6.48 -32.09
C ASP A 27 8.88 -5.98 -30.66
N ARG A 28 9.84 -5.28 -30.11
CA ARG A 28 9.76 -4.67 -28.80
C ARG A 28 10.63 -3.43 -28.72
N VAL A 29 10.02 -2.28 -28.50
CA VAL A 29 10.77 -1.12 -28.04
C VAL A 29 11.33 -1.52 -26.67
N ALA A 30 12.62 -1.78 -26.64
CA ALA A 30 13.27 -2.10 -25.39
C ALA A 30 13.25 -0.86 -24.51
N GLY A 31 12.39 -0.88 -23.49
CA GLY A 31 12.58 -0.08 -22.30
C GLY A 31 13.86 -0.46 -21.61
N ARG A 32 14.09 0.04 -20.43
CA ARG A 32 15.21 -0.38 -19.60
C ARG A 32 15.03 -1.83 -19.14
N ALA A 33 16.09 -2.45 -18.66
CA ALA A 33 16.11 -3.83 -18.18
C ALA A 33 15.10 -4.15 -17.06
N HIS A 34 14.50 -3.12 -16.46
CA HIS A 34 13.52 -3.26 -15.38
C HIS A 34 12.10 -3.52 -15.86
N ALA A 35 11.72 -3.01 -17.06
CA ALA A 35 10.34 -3.08 -17.51
C ALA A 35 9.95 -4.49 -17.99
N SER A 36 8.85 -5.02 -17.45
CA SER A 36 8.23 -6.26 -17.90
C SER A 36 7.32 -6.06 -19.12
N ARG A 37 6.85 -4.83 -19.33
CA ARG A 37 5.91 -4.39 -20.37
C ARG A 37 6.03 -2.88 -20.62
N SER A 38 5.41 -2.40 -21.69
CA SER A 38 5.24 -0.97 -21.91
C SER A 38 4.12 -0.41 -21.01
N GLU A 39 4.16 0.88 -20.77
CA GLU A 39 3.05 1.62 -20.18
C GLU A 39 1.79 1.50 -21.04
N VAL A 40 0.63 1.50 -20.42
CA VAL A 40 -0.66 1.61 -21.12
C VAL A 40 -0.95 3.08 -21.36
N ILE A 41 -1.36 3.46 -22.58
CA ILE A 41 -1.65 4.86 -22.92
C ILE A 41 -3.10 4.95 -23.39
N ALA A 42 -3.86 5.91 -22.83
CA ALA A 42 -5.26 6.12 -23.20
C ALA A 42 -5.70 7.59 -23.03
N PRO A 43 -6.60 8.11 -23.91
CA PRO A 43 -6.97 9.53 -23.90
C PRO A 43 -8.17 9.88 -23.00
N HIS A 44 -9.05 8.91 -22.65
CA HIS A 44 -10.35 9.23 -22.05
C HIS A 44 -10.52 8.76 -20.61
N GLY A 45 -9.83 7.72 -20.22
CA GLY A 45 -9.91 7.18 -18.87
C GLY A 45 -8.93 6.05 -18.68
N MET A 46 -8.51 5.84 -17.43
CA MET A 46 -7.53 4.85 -17.04
C MET A 46 -7.89 4.24 -15.70
N ALA A 47 -7.69 2.93 -15.56
CA ALA A 47 -7.75 2.25 -14.28
C ALA A 47 -6.55 1.32 -14.12
N ALA A 48 -5.97 1.27 -12.92
CA ALA A 48 -4.92 0.33 -12.55
C ALA A 48 -5.26 -0.28 -11.19
N THR A 49 -5.43 -1.61 -11.15
CA THR A 49 -5.80 -2.36 -9.95
C THR A 49 -4.98 -3.64 -9.82
N SER A 50 -5.01 -4.26 -8.65
CA SER A 50 -4.30 -5.52 -8.39
C SER A 50 -4.96 -6.76 -9.02
N HIS A 51 -6.17 -6.63 -9.64
CA HIS A 51 -6.88 -7.74 -10.28
C HIS A 51 -7.49 -7.33 -11.63
N PRO A 52 -7.29 -8.08 -12.75
CA PRO A 52 -7.75 -7.69 -14.08
C PRO A 52 -9.27 -7.47 -14.20
N LEU A 53 -10.07 -8.30 -13.52
CA LEU A 53 -11.53 -8.15 -13.52
C LEU A 53 -11.98 -6.87 -12.83
N ALA A 54 -11.30 -6.45 -11.76
CA ALA A 54 -11.59 -5.18 -11.09
C ALA A 54 -11.21 -3.98 -11.98
N THR A 55 -10.10 -4.07 -12.72
CA THR A 55 -9.73 -3.07 -13.72
C THR A 55 -10.80 -2.95 -14.81
N GLN A 56 -11.30 -4.10 -15.31
CA GLN A 56 -12.37 -4.10 -16.31
C GLN A 56 -13.66 -3.48 -15.78
N ILE A 57 -14.06 -3.80 -14.55
CA ILE A 57 -15.22 -3.21 -13.89
C ILE A 57 -15.07 -1.67 -13.81
N ALA A 58 -13.91 -1.17 -13.39
CA ALA A 58 -13.65 0.27 -13.35
C ALA A 58 -13.86 0.93 -14.72
N LEU A 59 -13.33 0.32 -15.79
CA LEU A 59 -13.51 0.85 -17.15
C LEU A 59 -14.96 0.81 -17.62
N ASP A 60 -15.70 -0.23 -17.28
CA ASP A 60 -17.12 -0.36 -17.64
C ASP A 60 -17.96 0.71 -16.95
N ILE A 61 -17.70 1.01 -15.69
CA ILE A 61 -18.33 2.11 -14.94
C ILE A 61 -17.98 3.48 -15.56
N LEU A 62 -16.70 3.74 -15.89
CA LEU A 62 -16.29 4.97 -16.57
C LEU A 62 -17.02 5.14 -17.92
N LYS A 63 -17.09 4.08 -18.74
CA LYS A 63 -17.79 4.08 -20.04
C LYS A 63 -19.31 4.23 -19.92
N ALA A 64 -19.88 3.79 -18.78
CA ALA A 64 -21.29 4.01 -18.47
C ALA A 64 -21.62 5.45 -18.04
N GLY A 65 -20.60 6.33 -17.92
CA GLY A 65 -20.75 7.74 -17.52
C GLY A 65 -20.49 7.99 -16.04
N GLY A 66 -19.95 6.99 -15.32
CA GLY A 66 -19.50 7.17 -13.94
C GLY A 66 -18.22 8.00 -13.85
N THR A 67 -18.02 8.61 -12.70
CA THR A 67 -16.79 9.35 -12.35
C THR A 67 -15.64 8.41 -11.99
N ALA A 68 -14.43 8.95 -11.86
CA ALA A 68 -13.30 8.22 -11.30
C ALA A 68 -13.59 7.62 -9.92
N VAL A 69 -14.40 8.31 -9.11
CA VAL A 69 -14.84 7.86 -7.78
C VAL A 69 -15.83 6.70 -7.89
N ASP A 70 -16.85 6.77 -8.76
CA ASP A 70 -17.80 5.67 -8.96
C ASP A 70 -17.06 4.39 -9.40
N ALA A 71 -16.12 4.54 -10.34
CA ALA A 71 -15.32 3.45 -10.84
C ALA A 71 -14.36 2.87 -9.78
N ALA A 72 -13.77 3.72 -8.94
CA ALA A 72 -12.92 3.30 -7.83
C ALA A 72 -13.71 2.50 -6.78
N ILE A 73 -14.93 2.93 -6.42
CA ILE A 73 -15.80 2.21 -5.48
C ILE A 73 -16.20 0.85 -6.07
N ALA A 74 -16.61 0.79 -7.34
CA ALA A 74 -17.00 -0.46 -8.00
C ALA A 74 -15.86 -1.48 -8.05
N ALA A 75 -14.65 -1.02 -8.43
CA ALA A 75 -13.45 -1.84 -8.44
C ALA A 75 -13.07 -2.31 -7.03
N ASN A 76 -13.16 -1.43 -6.04
CA ASN A 76 -12.84 -1.73 -4.65
C ASN A 76 -13.82 -2.77 -4.06
N ALA A 77 -15.11 -2.66 -4.33
CA ALA A 77 -16.11 -3.64 -3.93
C ALA A 77 -15.83 -5.03 -4.55
N ALA A 78 -15.46 -5.05 -5.84
CA ALA A 78 -15.08 -6.27 -6.54
C ALA A 78 -13.78 -6.88 -5.98
N LEU A 79 -12.78 -6.06 -5.63
CA LEU A 79 -11.54 -6.51 -4.98
C LEU A 79 -11.81 -7.12 -3.61
N GLY A 80 -12.79 -6.63 -2.85
CA GLY A 80 -13.20 -7.25 -1.58
C GLY A 80 -13.72 -8.69 -1.73
N LEU A 81 -14.23 -9.05 -2.90
CA LEU A 81 -14.57 -10.41 -3.28
C LEU A 81 -13.38 -11.18 -3.86
N MET A 82 -12.63 -10.55 -4.77
CA MET A 82 -11.60 -11.21 -5.60
C MET A 82 -10.26 -11.36 -4.89
N GLU A 83 -9.96 -10.45 -3.96
CA GLU A 83 -8.76 -10.46 -3.11
C GLU A 83 -9.14 -10.32 -1.61
N PRO A 84 -10.00 -11.19 -1.05
CA PRO A 84 -10.42 -11.10 0.35
C PRO A 84 -9.26 -11.33 1.31
N THR A 85 -8.14 -11.82 0.79
CA THR A 85 -6.89 -12.00 1.52
C THR A 85 -6.20 -10.69 1.90
N GLY A 86 -6.54 -9.58 1.24
CA GLY A 86 -5.93 -8.28 1.51
C GLY A 86 -6.91 -7.21 1.99
N ASN A 87 -8.20 -7.35 1.61
CA ASN A 87 -9.20 -6.31 1.82
C ASN A 87 -10.64 -6.83 1.90
N GLY A 88 -11.61 -5.94 2.06
CA GLY A 88 -13.03 -6.22 2.08
C GLY A 88 -13.81 -5.20 2.91
N ILE A 89 -15.14 -5.29 2.90
CA ILE A 89 -16.02 -4.35 3.62
C ILE A 89 -15.90 -4.41 5.15
N GLY A 90 -15.19 -5.40 5.67
CA GLY A 90 -14.83 -5.48 7.09
C GLY A 90 -13.51 -4.78 7.45
N GLY A 91 -12.90 -4.04 6.53
CA GLY A 91 -11.65 -3.32 6.69
C GLY A 91 -11.77 -1.80 6.63
N ASP A 92 -10.62 -1.14 6.47
CA ASP A 92 -10.47 0.32 6.41
C ASP A 92 -10.08 0.79 5.01
N LEU A 93 -10.38 2.08 4.72
CA LEU A 93 -10.09 2.71 3.44
C LEU A 93 -9.46 4.09 3.66
N PHE A 94 -8.42 4.41 2.87
CA PHE A 94 -7.91 5.77 2.69
C PHE A 94 -7.95 6.15 1.22
N ALA A 95 -8.21 7.43 0.93
CA ALA A 95 -8.18 7.93 -0.43
C ALA A 95 -7.60 9.35 -0.51
N ILE A 96 -6.97 9.65 -1.65
CA ILE A 96 -6.66 11.01 -2.11
C ILE A 96 -7.40 11.20 -3.43
N VAL A 97 -8.13 12.30 -3.54
CA VAL A 97 -8.91 12.65 -4.73
C VAL A 97 -8.43 14.00 -5.25
N TRP A 98 -8.06 14.05 -6.51
CA TRP A 98 -7.93 15.27 -7.27
C TRP A 98 -9.25 15.57 -7.97
N ASP A 99 -9.84 16.72 -7.66
CA ASP A 99 -11.02 17.25 -8.31
C ASP A 99 -10.59 18.26 -9.39
N ALA A 100 -10.80 17.90 -10.64
CA ALA A 100 -10.38 18.72 -11.77
C ALA A 100 -11.23 20.00 -11.96
N GLU A 101 -12.48 20.02 -11.47
CA GLU A 101 -13.36 21.19 -11.54
C GLU A 101 -12.92 22.27 -10.54
N THR A 102 -12.74 21.89 -9.27
CA THR A 102 -12.34 22.81 -8.20
C THR A 102 -10.83 23.02 -8.13
N LYS A 103 -10.04 22.14 -8.74
CA LYS A 103 -8.57 22.06 -8.64
C LYS A 103 -8.08 21.87 -7.20
N GLU A 104 -8.80 21.07 -6.45
CA GLU A 104 -8.46 20.73 -5.07
C GLU A 104 -7.98 19.29 -4.97
N LEU A 105 -6.94 19.08 -4.14
CA LEU A 105 -6.50 17.77 -3.70
C LEU A 105 -7.00 17.55 -2.28
N VAL A 106 -7.85 16.55 -2.09
CA VAL A 106 -8.45 16.23 -0.79
C VAL A 106 -8.17 14.80 -0.37
N GLY A 107 -8.09 14.57 0.93
CA GLY A 107 -7.88 13.26 1.52
C GLY A 107 -9.11 12.77 2.29
N LEU A 108 -9.31 11.47 2.30
CA LEU A 108 -10.30 10.80 3.14
C LEU A 108 -9.62 9.75 4.02
N ASN A 109 -9.80 9.88 5.32
CA ASN A 109 -9.45 8.89 6.32
C ASN A 109 -10.71 8.14 6.76
N ALA A 110 -10.92 6.96 6.22
CA ALA A 110 -11.98 6.05 6.61
C ALA A 110 -11.41 4.86 7.38
N SER A 111 -10.57 5.14 8.38
CA SER A 111 -10.13 4.13 9.35
C SER A 111 -11.06 4.08 10.56
N GLY A 112 -11.33 2.88 11.01
CA GLY A 112 -12.20 2.67 12.17
C GLY A 112 -11.51 2.93 13.50
N ARG A 113 -12.32 3.29 14.48
CA ARG A 113 -11.87 3.51 15.87
C ARG A 113 -11.90 2.22 16.66
N ALA A 114 -11.10 2.14 17.71
CA ALA A 114 -11.20 1.10 18.72
C ALA A 114 -12.61 1.11 19.36
N PRO A 115 -13.19 -0.05 19.68
CA PRO A 115 -14.36 -0.12 20.53
C PRO A 115 -14.16 0.64 21.85
N GLU A 116 -15.19 1.30 22.35
CA GLU A 116 -15.13 2.04 23.64
C GLU A 116 -14.66 1.17 24.83
N ALA A 117 -14.96 -0.13 24.78
CA ALA A 117 -14.55 -1.09 25.80
C ALA A 117 -13.06 -1.53 25.68
N MET A 118 -12.37 -1.14 24.62
CA MET A 118 -10.98 -1.52 24.36
C MET A 118 -10.04 -0.52 25.03
N THR A 119 -9.78 -0.73 26.32
CA THR A 119 -8.94 0.14 27.14
C THR A 119 -7.65 -0.56 27.60
N LEU A 120 -6.65 0.21 28.00
CA LEU A 120 -5.41 -0.34 28.55
C LEU A 120 -5.69 -1.17 29.82
N GLU A 121 -6.62 -0.69 30.68
CA GLU A 121 -7.05 -1.39 31.90
C GLU A 121 -7.64 -2.75 31.57
N TYR A 122 -8.48 -2.87 30.51
CA TYR A 122 -9.02 -4.15 30.07
C TYR A 122 -7.91 -5.19 29.80
N PHE A 123 -6.88 -4.81 29.06
CA PHE A 123 -5.77 -5.72 28.76
C PHE A 123 -4.95 -6.08 30.00
N GLN A 124 -4.69 -5.11 30.86
CA GLN A 124 -3.95 -5.32 32.12
C GLN A 124 -4.72 -6.24 33.09
N GLU A 125 -6.02 -6.02 33.29
CA GLU A 125 -6.87 -6.84 34.17
C GLU A 125 -7.01 -8.27 33.67
N ASN A 126 -6.95 -8.49 32.35
CA ASN A 126 -7.00 -9.82 31.74
C ASN A 126 -5.62 -10.45 31.53
N GLY A 127 -4.52 -9.81 31.99
CA GLY A 127 -3.16 -10.34 31.88
C GLY A 127 -2.65 -10.47 30.43
N ILE A 128 -3.13 -9.61 29.52
CA ILE A 128 -2.76 -9.60 28.12
C ILE A 128 -1.62 -8.60 27.93
N GLU A 129 -0.42 -9.09 27.63
CA GLU A 129 0.79 -8.28 27.45
C GLU A 129 0.92 -7.72 26.01
N THR A 130 0.30 -8.37 25.04
CA THR A 130 0.25 -7.93 23.62
C THR A 130 -1.11 -8.23 23.03
N ILE A 131 -1.66 -7.33 22.23
CA ILE A 131 -2.94 -7.56 21.55
C ILE A 131 -2.75 -8.70 20.54
N PRO A 132 -3.58 -9.77 20.61
CA PRO A 132 -3.44 -10.90 19.70
C PRO A 132 -3.63 -10.48 18.24
N PRO A 133 -2.87 -11.05 17.28
CA PRO A 133 -3.01 -10.68 15.86
C PRO A 133 -4.29 -11.20 15.20
N PHE A 134 -4.93 -12.22 15.80
CA PHE A 134 -6.13 -12.87 15.27
C PHE A 134 -7.18 -13.07 16.37
N GLY A 135 -8.41 -13.37 15.97
CA GLY A 135 -9.53 -13.55 16.86
C GLY A 135 -10.30 -12.26 17.14
N PRO A 136 -11.14 -12.22 18.16
CA PRO A 136 -12.08 -11.12 18.37
C PRO A 136 -11.47 -9.83 18.96
N LEU A 137 -10.32 -9.92 19.66
CA LEU A 137 -9.76 -8.79 20.40
C LEU A 137 -9.13 -7.69 19.52
N PRO A 138 -8.45 -7.98 18.37
CA PRO A 138 -7.85 -6.93 17.55
C PRO A 138 -8.83 -6.24 16.59
N VAL A 139 -10.13 -6.53 16.69
CA VAL A 139 -11.14 -5.99 15.77
C VAL A 139 -11.46 -4.54 16.15
N SER A 140 -11.18 -3.60 15.25
CA SER A 140 -11.70 -2.22 15.27
C SER A 140 -12.92 -2.08 14.37
N VAL A 141 -13.61 -0.93 14.44
CA VAL A 141 -14.78 -0.65 13.60
C VAL A 141 -14.36 -0.68 12.12
N PRO A 142 -15.05 -1.41 11.23
CA PRO A 142 -14.79 -1.35 9.79
C PRO A 142 -15.15 0.03 9.21
N GLY A 143 -14.22 0.70 8.51
CA GLY A 143 -14.46 2.03 7.96
C GLY A 143 -14.78 2.07 6.46
N ALA A 144 -14.47 1.02 5.72
CA ALA A 144 -14.48 1.02 4.25
C ALA A 144 -15.84 1.39 3.64
N VAL A 145 -16.95 0.87 4.18
CA VAL A 145 -18.29 1.17 3.65
C VAL A 145 -18.66 2.64 3.86
N ASP A 146 -18.34 3.22 5.00
CA ASP A 146 -18.55 4.66 5.23
C ASP A 146 -17.72 5.48 4.24
N GLY A 147 -16.44 5.08 4.04
CA GLY A 147 -15.57 5.71 3.04
C GLY A 147 -16.19 5.73 1.64
N TRP A 148 -16.82 4.64 1.19
CA TRP A 148 -17.53 4.62 -0.09
C TRP A 148 -18.64 5.66 -0.15
N PHE A 149 -19.47 5.76 0.88
CA PHE A 149 -20.58 6.71 0.90
C PHE A 149 -20.11 8.17 1.05
N GLN A 150 -19.02 8.43 1.77
CA GLN A 150 -18.40 9.75 1.83
C GLN A 150 -17.86 10.18 0.45
N LEU A 151 -17.11 9.32 -0.22
CA LEU A 151 -16.59 9.55 -1.56
C LEU A 151 -17.72 9.77 -2.57
N HIS A 152 -18.71 8.86 -2.59
CA HIS A 152 -19.86 8.93 -3.49
C HIS A 152 -20.70 10.20 -3.25
N GLY A 153 -20.96 10.55 -2.00
CA GLY A 153 -21.78 11.73 -1.66
C GLY A 153 -21.16 13.06 -2.13
N ARG A 154 -19.84 13.11 -2.30
CA ARG A 154 -19.13 14.32 -2.77
C ARG A 154 -18.82 14.30 -4.26
N TYR A 155 -18.50 13.13 -4.83
CA TYR A 155 -17.95 13.00 -6.19
C TYR A 155 -18.64 11.96 -7.06
N GLY A 156 -19.60 11.21 -6.52
CA GLY A 156 -20.34 10.18 -7.26
C GLY A 156 -21.37 10.78 -8.21
N HIS A 157 -21.65 10.05 -9.29
CA HIS A 157 -22.66 10.41 -10.30
C HIS A 157 -23.69 9.29 -10.51
N LEU A 158 -23.26 8.03 -10.53
CA LEU A 158 -24.15 6.88 -10.68
C LEU A 158 -24.75 6.45 -9.34
N ASP A 159 -25.92 5.79 -9.39
CA ASP A 159 -26.49 5.21 -8.17
C ASP A 159 -25.62 4.10 -7.60
N MET A 160 -25.54 4.00 -6.27
CA MET A 160 -24.78 2.93 -5.59
C MET A 160 -25.22 1.52 -6.01
N LYS A 161 -26.46 1.34 -6.47
CA LYS A 161 -26.94 0.07 -7.04
C LYS A 161 -26.22 -0.28 -8.33
N GLU A 162 -25.99 0.71 -9.21
CA GLU A 162 -25.26 0.53 -10.45
C GLU A 162 -23.78 0.27 -10.19
N ILE A 163 -23.20 1.01 -9.24
CA ILE A 163 -21.80 0.91 -8.84
C ILE A 163 -21.47 -0.47 -8.25
N LEU A 164 -22.34 -0.99 -7.37
CA LEU A 164 -22.11 -2.28 -6.70
C LEU A 164 -22.59 -3.50 -7.50
N ALA A 165 -23.40 -3.31 -8.55
CA ALA A 165 -23.97 -4.39 -9.34
C ALA A 165 -22.93 -5.38 -9.90
N PRO A 166 -21.77 -4.97 -10.45
CA PRO A 166 -20.76 -5.91 -10.95
C PRO A 166 -20.20 -6.82 -9.83
N ALA A 167 -19.88 -6.25 -8.66
CA ALA A 167 -19.37 -7.04 -7.52
C ALA A 167 -20.42 -8.03 -7.01
N ILE A 168 -21.71 -7.62 -6.94
CA ILE A 168 -22.83 -8.48 -6.57
C ILE A 168 -22.98 -9.63 -7.56
N ALA A 169 -22.90 -9.36 -8.87
CA ALA A 169 -23.01 -10.37 -9.91
C ALA A 169 -21.88 -11.42 -9.80
N TYR A 170 -20.62 -10.97 -9.70
CA TYR A 170 -19.48 -11.87 -9.52
C TYR A 170 -19.56 -12.67 -8.22
N ALA A 171 -20.07 -12.08 -7.13
CA ALA A 171 -20.25 -12.81 -5.88
C ALA A 171 -21.31 -13.92 -5.98
N ARG A 172 -22.37 -13.74 -6.78
CA ARG A 172 -23.41 -14.75 -7.05
C ARG A 172 -22.99 -15.79 -8.05
N ASP A 173 -22.49 -15.34 -9.20
CA ASP A 173 -22.23 -16.20 -10.36
C ASP A 173 -20.85 -16.85 -10.31
N GLY A 174 -19.92 -16.23 -9.59
CA GLY A 174 -18.54 -16.67 -9.38
C GLY A 174 -17.55 -15.99 -10.31
N PHE A 175 -16.29 -16.07 -9.91
CA PHE A 175 -15.13 -15.63 -10.70
C PHE A 175 -14.00 -16.65 -10.60
N PRO A 176 -13.11 -16.75 -11.61
CA PRO A 176 -11.97 -17.65 -11.55
C PRO A 176 -10.89 -17.08 -10.64
N VAL A 177 -10.45 -17.86 -9.63
CA VAL A 177 -9.41 -17.44 -8.68
C VAL A 177 -8.06 -17.35 -9.38
N SER A 178 -7.37 -16.23 -9.22
CA SER A 178 -6.05 -15.98 -9.79
C SER A 178 -4.95 -16.72 -9.04
N GLU A 179 -3.72 -16.74 -9.59
CA GLU A 179 -2.62 -17.53 -9.05
C GLU A 179 -2.12 -17.02 -7.70
N VAL A 180 -1.88 -15.71 -7.58
CA VAL A 180 -1.39 -15.09 -6.34
C VAL A 180 -2.44 -15.21 -5.24
N ILE A 181 -3.72 -15.02 -5.55
CA ILE A 181 -4.81 -15.12 -4.58
C ILE A 181 -5.01 -16.56 -4.10
N ALA A 182 -4.91 -17.55 -4.97
CA ALA A 182 -4.93 -18.96 -4.57
C ALA A 182 -3.82 -19.29 -3.58
N HIS A 183 -2.60 -18.75 -3.81
CA HIS A 183 -1.48 -18.91 -2.90
C HIS A 183 -1.78 -18.26 -1.53
N TYR A 184 -2.34 -17.05 -1.51
CA TYR A 184 -2.70 -16.37 -0.27
C TYR A 184 -3.83 -17.07 0.49
N PHE A 185 -4.84 -17.59 -0.17
CA PHE A 185 -5.85 -18.43 0.47
C PHE A 185 -5.23 -19.60 1.21
N GLN A 186 -4.31 -20.34 0.57
CA GLN A 186 -3.64 -21.48 1.19
C GLN A 186 -2.78 -21.07 2.40
N SER A 187 -2.03 -19.99 2.29
CA SER A 187 -1.17 -19.54 3.38
C SER A 187 -1.98 -19.04 4.60
N ASN A 188 -3.15 -18.46 4.37
CA ASN A 188 -4.02 -17.97 5.46
C ASN A 188 -4.85 -19.07 6.12
N LYS A 189 -5.29 -20.09 5.37
CA LYS A 189 -6.11 -21.20 5.88
C LYS A 189 -5.57 -21.81 7.18
N ALA A 190 -4.26 -22.06 7.25
CA ALA A 190 -3.64 -22.69 8.42
C ALA A 190 -3.73 -21.83 9.68
N ARG A 191 -3.74 -20.51 9.54
CA ARG A 191 -3.75 -19.53 10.63
C ARG A 191 -5.15 -19.25 11.15
N ILE A 192 -6.12 -19.07 10.29
CA ILE A 192 -7.44 -18.52 10.61
C ILE A 192 -8.62 -19.40 10.20
N GLY A 193 -8.40 -20.49 9.48
CA GLY A 193 -9.46 -21.38 8.98
C GLY A 193 -10.29 -22.07 10.08
N HIS A 194 -9.85 -22.01 11.34
CA HIS A 194 -10.54 -22.58 12.50
C HIS A 194 -11.54 -21.62 13.16
N TYR A 195 -11.53 -20.32 12.81
CA TYR A 195 -12.46 -19.36 13.38
C TYR A 195 -13.89 -19.54 12.82
N PRO A 196 -14.93 -19.36 13.68
CA PRO A 196 -16.32 -19.54 13.26
C PRO A 196 -16.71 -18.65 12.10
N GLY A 197 -17.45 -19.22 11.11
CA GLY A 197 -17.91 -18.54 9.92
C GLY A 197 -16.90 -18.52 8.75
N PHE A 198 -15.61 -18.73 9.04
CA PHE A 198 -14.57 -18.70 8.01
C PHE A 198 -14.74 -19.85 6.99
N ALA A 199 -14.84 -21.08 7.47
CA ALA A 199 -14.97 -22.25 6.60
C ALA A 199 -16.24 -22.19 5.74
N GLU A 200 -17.35 -21.77 6.32
CA GLU A 200 -18.65 -21.63 5.64
C GLU A 200 -18.63 -20.56 4.54
N THR A 201 -17.72 -19.60 4.62
CA THR A 201 -17.61 -18.50 3.66
C THR A 201 -16.54 -18.76 2.61
N TYR A 202 -15.35 -19.23 3.01
CA TYR A 202 -14.17 -19.30 2.15
C TYR A 202 -13.73 -20.73 1.81
N MET A 203 -14.39 -21.77 2.37
CA MET A 203 -14.10 -23.18 2.14
C MET A 203 -15.37 -23.98 1.80
N PRO A 204 -16.17 -23.55 0.81
CA PRO A 204 -17.48 -24.15 0.53
C PRO A 204 -17.42 -25.66 0.22
N ASP A 205 -16.33 -26.13 -0.36
CA ASP A 205 -16.08 -27.54 -0.70
C ASP A 205 -15.12 -28.25 0.30
N GLY A 206 -14.97 -27.68 1.51
CA GLY A 206 -14.09 -28.22 2.56
C GLY A 206 -12.62 -27.79 2.44
N ASP A 207 -12.27 -27.02 1.41
CA ASP A 207 -10.94 -26.42 1.22
C ASP A 207 -11.07 -25.01 0.61
N VAL A 208 -10.01 -24.22 0.70
CA VAL A 208 -9.92 -22.92 0.03
C VAL A 208 -9.78 -23.10 -1.48
N PRO A 209 -10.28 -22.14 -2.30
CA PRO A 209 -10.27 -22.29 -3.75
C PRO A 209 -8.84 -22.28 -4.32
N LYS A 210 -8.62 -23.06 -5.38
CA LYS A 210 -7.35 -23.14 -6.12
C LYS A 210 -7.37 -22.25 -7.35
N LYS A 211 -6.20 -22.03 -7.94
CA LYS A 211 -6.04 -21.29 -9.20
C LYS A 211 -6.99 -21.84 -10.29
N GLY A 212 -7.79 -20.96 -10.87
CA GLY A 212 -8.75 -21.25 -11.93
C GLY A 212 -10.07 -21.84 -11.47
N GLU A 213 -10.22 -22.18 -10.20
CA GLU A 213 -11.51 -22.62 -9.65
C GLU A 213 -12.49 -21.43 -9.57
N MET A 214 -13.77 -21.71 -9.83
CA MET A 214 -14.83 -20.71 -9.72
C MET A 214 -15.23 -20.54 -8.26
N PHE A 215 -14.89 -19.39 -7.68
CA PHE A 215 -15.27 -19.04 -6.32
C PHE A 215 -16.54 -18.19 -6.32
N LYS A 216 -17.50 -18.53 -5.45
CA LYS A 216 -18.76 -17.82 -5.23
C LYS A 216 -18.88 -17.44 -3.77
N ASN A 217 -19.45 -16.27 -3.52
CA ASN A 217 -19.78 -15.83 -2.17
C ASN A 217 -21.18 -15.20 -2.15
N PRO A 218 -22.24 -16.01 -2.20
CA PRO A 218 -23.62 -15.50 -2.21
C PRO A 218 -24.00 -14.73 -0.93
N ARG A 219 -23.31 -14.99 0.17
CA ARG A 219 -23.49 -14.24 1.43
C ARG A 219 -23.06 -12.80 1.27
N LEU A 220 -21.84 -12.57 0.70
CA LEU A 220 -21.35 -11.23 0.40
C LEU A 220 -22.23 -10.54 -0.64
N ALA A 221 -22.73 -11.26 -1.66
CA ALA A 221 -23.67 -10.69 -2.62
C ALA A 221 -24.93 -10.11 -1.94
N ASN A 222 -25.53 -10.86 -1.00
CA ASN A 222 -26.70 -10.41 -0.26
C ASN A 222 -26.38 -9.18 0.62
N THR A 223 -25.21 -9.16 1.25
CA THR A 223 -24.75 -8.05 2.07
C THR A 223 -24.53 -6.78 1.23
N LEU A 224 -23.83 -6.89 0.08
CA LEU A 224 -23.63 -5.77 -0.84
C LEU A 224 -24.96 -5.26 -1.44
N GLU A 225 -25.90 -6.15 -1.75
CA GLU A 225 -27.23 -5.78 -2.23
C GLU A 225 -28.02 -5.00 -1.17
N ALA A 226 -27.96 -5.44 0.10
CA ALA A 226 -28.60 -4.71 1.20
C ALA A 226 -27.98 -3.31 1.38
N ILE A 227 -26.66 -3.18 1.26
CA ILE A 227 -25.95 -1.88 1.31
C ILE A 227 -26.36 -1.00 0.11
N ALA A 228 -26.40 -1.56 -1.10
CA ALA A 228 -26.81 -0.86 -2.31
C ALA A 228 -28.27 -0.34 -2.24
N GLU A 229 -29.17 -1.10 -1.61
CA GLU A 229 -30.59 -0.77 -1.52
C GLU A 229 -30.92 0.21 -0.41
N LYS A 230 -30.30 0.03 0.76
CA LYS A 230 -30.66 0.74 2.00
C LYS A 230 -29.62 1.78 2.44
N GLY A 231 -28.48 1.83 1.76
CA GLY A 231 -27.42 2.81 2.00
C GLY A 231 -26.53 2.45 3.20
N ARG A 232 -25.68 3.43 3.55
CA ARG A 232 -24.66 3.36 4.60
C ARG A 232 -25.19 2.83 5.95
N ASP A 233 -26.36 3.34 6.35
CA ASP A 233 -26.91 3.04 7.68
C ASP A 233 -27.32 1.57 7.84
N GLU A 234 -27.54 0.81 6.77
CA GLU A 234 -27.74 -0.64 6.88
C GLU A 234 -26.51 -1.36 7.45
N PHE A 235 -25.31 -0.90 7.07
CA PHE A 235 -24.07 -1.48 7.58
C PHE A 235 -23.79 -1.06 9.04
N TYR A 236 -24.01 0.22 9.39
CA TYR A 236 -23.59 0.77 10.69
C TYR A 236 -24.70 0.82 11.74
N LYS A 237 -25.99 0.85 11.34
CA LYS A 237 -27.15 1.00 12.24
C LYS A 237 -28.26 -0.01 11.95
N GLY A 238 -28.19 -0.69 10.80
CA GLY A 238 -29.20 -1.64 10.32
C GLY A 238 -29.03 -3.06 10.86
N ASP A 239 -29.49 -4.01 10.04
CA ASP A 239 -29.44 -5.44 10.38
C ASP A 239 -27.99 -5.97 10.37
N ILE A 240 -27.14 -5.49 9.43
CA ILE A 240 -25.74 -5.88 9.36
C ILE A 240 -25.02 -5.56 10.67
N ALA A 241 -25.19 -4.33 11.20
CA ALA A 241 -24.57 -3.93 12.48
C ALA A 241 -25.00 -4.83 13.65
N ARG A 242 -26.30 -5.17 13.73
CA ARG A 242 -26.80 -6.04 14.80
C ARG A 242 -26.25 -7.45 14.72
N ARG A 243 -26.03 -7.95 13.52
CA ARG A 243 -25.46 -9.29 13.29
C ARG A 243 -23.96 -9.34 13.61
N ILE A 244 -23.22 -8.27 13.31
CA ILE A 244 -21.84 -8.11 13.73
C ILE A 244 -21.76 -8.08 15.27
N ASP A 245 -22.57 -7.25 15.93
CA ASP A 245 -22.63 -7.14 17.39
C ASP A 245 -22.93 -8.48 18.07
N ALA A 246 -23.97 -9.19 17.63
CA ALA A 246 -24.34 -10.49 18.17
C ALA A 246 -23.21 -11.52 17.99
N TYR A 247 -22.58 -11.56 16.82
CA TYR A 247 -21.46 -12.46 16.55
C TYR A 247 -20.24 -12.13 17.42
N MET A 248 -19.85 -10.86 17.53
CA MET A 248 -18.72 -10.43 18.35
C MET A 248 -18.95 -10.71 19.82
N ALA A 249 -20.16 -10.48 20.33
CA ALA A 249 -20.52 -10.82 21.70
C ALA A 249 -20.41 -12.34 21.98
N GLU A 250 -20.83 -13.19 21.02
CA GLU A 250 -20.71 -14.65 21.13
C GLU A 250 -19.23 -15.10 21.13
N GLN A 251 -18.37 -14.42 20.37
CA GLN A 251 -16.96 -14.74 20.28
C GLN A 251 -16.10 -14.10 21.39
N GLY A 252 -16.68 -13.31 22.31
CA GLY A 252 -15.96 -12.61 23.37
C GLY A 252 -15.18 -11.39 22.89
N GLY A 253 -15.62 -10.76 21.78
CA GLY A 253 -15.05 -9.53 21.25
C GLY A 253 -15.57 -8.27 21.95
N LEU A 254 -14.89 -7.16 21.73
CA LEU A 254 -15.22 -5.87 22.34
C LEU A 254 -16.08 -4.98 21.43
N LEU A 255 -16.02 -5.19 20.11
CA LEU A 255 -16.79 -4.41 19.13
C LEU A 255 -18.29 -4.69 19.31
N ASN A 256 -19.08 -3.61 19.42
CA ASN A 256 -20.50 -3.68 19.63
C ASN A 256 -21.29 -2.72 18.73
N TYR A 257 -22.62 -2.80 18.78
CA TYR A 257 -23.52 -1.99 17.95
C TYR A 257 -23.31 -0.47 18.13
N LYS A 258 -22.97 0.00 19.34
CA LYS A 258 -22.81 1.44 19.59
C LYS A 258 -21.55 1.97 18.89
N ASP A 259 -20.47 1.18 18.91
CA ASP A 259 -19.23 1.52 18.24
C ASP A 259 -19.45 1.63 16.73
N LEU A 260 -20.17 0.67 16.14
CA LEU A 260 -20.56 0.70 14.72
C LEU A 260 -21.42 1.93 14.40
N ALA A 261 -22.46 2.19 15.18
CA ALA A 261 -23.41 3.27 14.93
C ALA A 261 -22.81 4.68 15.08
N ALA A 262 -21.72 4.80 15.85
CA ALA A 262 -20.99 6.06 16.07
C ALA A 262 -19.92 6.34 15.00
N HIS A 263 -19.62 5.38 14.12
CA HIS A 263 -18.54 5.54 13.15
C HIS A 263 -18.82 6.64 12.12
N GLU A 264 -17.80 7.49 11.90
CA GLU A 264 -17.75 8.50 10.84
C GLU A 264 -16.31 8.61 10.30
N SER A 265 -16.17 8.63 8.98
CA SER A 265 -14.93 8.92 8.30
C SER A 265 -14.63 10.42 8.30
N GLU A 266 -13.37 10.77 8.09
CA GLU A 266 -12.91 12.14 8.20
C GLU A 266 -12.27 12.64 6.91
N TRP A 267 -12.70 13.80 6.41
CA TRP A 267 -12.01 14.50 5.35
C TRP A 267 -10.79 15.21 5.92
N VAL A 268 -9.62 14.95 5.33
CA VAL A 268 -8.34 15.49 5.80
C VAL A 268 -7.62 16.23 4.68
N THR A 269 -6.79 17.20 5.03
CA THR A 269 -5.91 17.85 4.06
C THR A 269 -4.65 17.00 3.88
N PRO A 270 -4.33 16.53 2.66
CA PRO A 270 -3.06 15.87 2.39
C PRO A 270 -1.88 16.77 2.72
N VAL A 271 -0.80 16.18 3.22
CA VAL A 271 0.46 16.89 3.52
C VAL A 271 1.52 16.53 2.49
N SER A 272 2.47 17.42 2.21
CA SER A 272 3.44 17.20 1.14
C SER A 272 4.86 17.60 1.50
N THR A 273 5.79 17.09 0.72
CA THR A 273 7.14 17.63 0.59
C THR A 273 7.50 17.82 -0.87
N ASN A 274 8.28 18.86 -1.16
CA ASN A 274 8.89 19.00 -2.48
C ASN A 274 10.15 18.12 -2.55
N TYR A 275 10.21 17.22 -3.55
CA TYR A 275 11.39 16.43 -3.85
C TYR A 275 11.86 16.73 -5.28
N ARG A 276 12.95 17.51 -5.39
CA ARG A 276 13.57 17.88 -6.68
C ARG A 276 12.57 18.47 -7.70
N GLY A 277 11.65 19.31 -7.22
CA GLY A 277 10.66 20.00 -8.04
C GLY A 277 9.33 19.24 -8.26
N TRP A 278 9.15 18.09 -7.59
CA TRP A 278 7.90 17.34 -7.55
C TRP A 278 7.30 17.42 -6.15
N ASP A 279 6.03 17.78 -6.02
CA ASP A 279 5.33 17.84 -4.74
C ASP A 279 4.67 16.49 -4.47
N VAL A 280 5.23 15.73 -3.53
CA VAL A 280 4.75 14.40 -3.15
C VAL A 280 3.82 14.52 -1.97
N TYR A 281 2.58 14.05 -2.14
CA TYR A 281 1.50 14.14 -1.15
C TYR A 281 1.18 12.79 -0.54
N GLU A 282 0.94 12.80 0.76
CA GLU A 282 0.50 11.68 1.59
C GLU A 282 -0.59 12.14 2.56
N LEU A 283 -1.29 11.20 3.21
CA LEU A 283 -2.20 11.56 4.29
C LEU A 283 -1.45 11.73 5.62
N PRO A 284 -1.92 12.65 6.49
CA PRO A 284 -1.37 12.81 7.84
C PRO A 284 -1.63 11.56 8.71
N PRO A 285 -1.00 11.44 9.90
CA PRO A 285 -1.33 10.41 10.88
C PRO A 285 -2.83 10.42 11.28
N ASN A 286 -3.39 9.30 11.69
CA ASN A 286 -2.87 8.03 12.22
C ASN A 286 -2.15 7.12 11.21
N GLY A 287 -2.20 7.40 9.90
CA GLY A 287 -1.47 6.69 8.86
C GLY A 287 0.05 6.92 8.89
N GLN A 288 0.78 6.13 8.09
CA GLN A 288 2.25 6.23 8.02
C GLN A 288 2.79 7.00 6.80
N GLY A 289 1.94 7.74 6.08
CA GLY A 289 2.31 8.40 4.82
C GLY A 289 3.50 9.34 4.95
N ILE A 290 3.53 10.16 6.01
CA ILE A 290 4.62 11.11 6.22
C ILE A 290 6.00 10.46 6.42
N ALA A 291 6.08 9.15 6.67
CA ALA A 291 7.38 8.45 6.70
C ALA A 291 8.02 8.38 5.31
N ALA A 292 7.23 8.28 4.23
CA ALA A 292 7.76 8.37 2.87
C ALA A 292 8.33 9.76 2.59
N LEU A 293 7.63 10.81 3.03
CA LEU A 293 8.08 12.21 2.91
C LEU A 293 9.38 12.47 3.69
N GLN A 294 9.50 11.91 4.90
CA GLN A 294 10.73 12.00 5.70
C GLN A 294 11.90 11.29 5.01
N ILE A 295 11.69 10.09 4.46
CA ILE A 295 12.73 9.36 3.70
C ILE A 295 13.21 10.21 2.52
N LEU A 296 12.29 10.76 1.73
CA LEU A 296 12.61 11.62 0.58
C LEU A 296 13.40 12.86 1.03
N ASN A 297 12.98 13.54 2.11
CA ASN A 297 13.66 14.72 2.62
C ASN A 297 15.11 14.44 3.08
N VAL A 298 15.32 13.29 3.72
CA VAL A 298 16.68 12.88 4.11
C VAL A 298 17.53 12.60 2.88
N LEU A 299 16.98 11.94 1.87
CA LEU A 299 17.70 11.51 0.66
C LEU A 299 17.95 12.64 -0.34
N GLU A 300 17.19 13.70 -0.33
CA GLU A 300 17.30 14.79 -1.31
C GLU A 300 18.70 15.45 -1.36
N ALA A 301 19.43 15.42 -0.27
CA ALA A 301 20.78 16.01 -0.19
C ALA A 301 21.87 15.10 -0.82
N TYR A 302 21.56 13.87 -1.19
CA TYR A 302 22.51 12.95 -1.80
C TYR A 302 22.39 12.97 -3.32
N ASP A 303 23.48 12.79 -4.03
CA ASP A 303 23.48 12.56 -5.48
C ASP A 303 23.27 11.09 -5.78
N LEU A 304 22.01 10.64 -5.68
CA LEU A 304 21.62 9.24 -5.89
C LEU A 304 21.91 8.79 -7.33
N THR A 305 21.81 9.69 -8.30
CA THR A 305 22.13 9.41 -9.70
C THR A 305 23.58 8.97 -9.87
N SER A 306 24.53 9.67 -9.24
CA SER A 306 25.95 9.32 -9.27
C SER A 306 26.28 8.05 -8.50
N MET A 307 25.52 7.72 -7.43
CA MET A 307 25.65 6.44 -6.73
C MET A 307 25.27 5.26 -7.63
N GLY A 308 24.28 5.46 -8.49
CA GLY A 308 23.75 4.44 -9.41
C GLY A 308 22.72 3.51 -8.78
N PHE A 309 21.69 3.18 -9.56
CA PHE A 309 20.64 2.25 -9.13
C PHE A 309 21.25 0.90 -8.74
N GLY A 310 20.86 0.39 -7.57
CA GLY A 310 21.30 -0.93 -7.07
C GLY A 310 22.71 -1.01 -6.52
N SER A 311 23.48 0.09 -6.49
CA SER A 311 24.80 0.11 -5.84
C SER A 311 24.68 -0.08 -4.33
N ALA A 312 25.72 -0.62 -3.70
CA ALA A 312 25.76 -0.75 -2.24
C ALA A 312 25.66 0.61 -1.53
N GLU A 313 26.23 1.66 -2.11
CA GLU A 313 26.16 3.02 -1.58
C GLU A 313 24.73 3.56 -1.57
N TYR A 314 24.01 3.42 -2.69
CA TYR A 314 22.60 3.79 -2.78
C TYR A 314 21.74 2.99 -1.78
N ILE A 315 21.87 1.66 -1.77
CA ILE A 315 21.09 0.78 -0.89
C ILE A 315 21.34 1.13 0.58
N HIS A 316 22.62 1.31 0.97
CA HIS A 316 22.98 1.68 2.33
C HIS A 316 22.36 3.03 2.73
N THR A 317 22.53 4.07 1.90
CA THR A 317 22.01 5.41 2.15
C THR A 317 20.48 5.40 2.29
N PHE A 318 19.80 4.66 1.40
CA PHE A 318 18.35 4.47 1.46
C PHE A 318 17.91 3.78 2.77
N VAL A 319 18.57 2.69 3.15
CA VAL A 319 18.22 1.93 4.37
C VAL A 319 18.43 2.76 5.63
N GLU A 320 19.53 3.52 5.71
CA GLU A 320 19.79 4.38 6.87
C GLU A 320 18.77 5.53 6.96
N ALA A 321 18.43 6.18 5.84
CA ALA A 321 17.37 7.19 5.79
C ALA A 321 16.02 6.62 6.25
N LYS A 322 15.67 5.41 5.76
CA LYS A 322 14.47 4.70 6.17
C LYS A 322 14.46 4.41 7.67
N LYS A 323 15.56 3.93 8.24
CA LYS A 323 15.64 3.67 9.69
C LYS A 323 15.31 4.92 10.49
N LEU A 324 15.88 6.08 10.14
CA LEU A 324 15.61 7.35 10.81
C LEU A 324 14.13 7.73 10.80
N ALA A 325 13.48 7.66 9.63
CA ALA A 325 12.06 7.95 9.49
C ALA A 325 11.18 6.97 10.30
N PHE A 326 11.59 5.72 10.39
CA PHE A 326 10.84 4.70 11.14
C PHE A 326 11.01 4.81 12.64
N GLU A 327 12.14 5.32 13.13
CA GLU A 327 12.30 5.67 14.53
C GLU A 327 11.32 6.79 14.93
N ASP A 328 11.17 7.82 14.09
CA ASP A 328 10.21 8.89 14.31
C ASP A 328 8.77 8.39 14.22
N ARG A 329 8.48 7.51 13.23
CA ARG A 329 7.19 6.86 13.06
C ARG A 329 6.78 6.11 14.33
N ALA A 330 7.69 5.34 14.89
CA ALA A 330 7.43 4.55 16.08
C ALA A 330 7.06 5.43 17.28
N LYS A 331 7.73 6.54 17.45
CA LYS A 331 7.56 7.41 18.62
C LYS A 331 6.37 8.34 18.54
N PHE A 332 6.08 8.88 17.35
CA PHE A 332 5.19 10.04 17.22
C PHE A 332 3.85 9.74 16.53
N TYR A 333 3.75 8.67 15.67
CA TYR A 333 2.56 8.49 14.85
C TYR A 333 1.44 7.84 15.66
N ALA A 334 0.34 8.57 15.78
CA ALA A 334 -0.86 8.17 16.49
C ALA A 334 -2.07 8.97 15.98
N ASP A 335 -3.26 8.68 16.50
CA ASP A 335 -4.47 9.43 16.23
C ASP A 335 -4.33 10.89 16.71
N MET A 336 -4.44 11.84 15.79
CA MET A 336 -4.24 13.26 16.05
C MET A 336 -5.39 13.90 16.86
N ASP A 337 -6.52 13.22 17.00
CA ASP A 337 -7.59 13.62 17.93
C ASP A 337 -7.18 13.43 19.40
N PHE A 338 -6.24 12.52 19.66
CA PHE A 338 -5.79 12.13 21.01
C PHE A 338 -4.40 12.67 21.36
N VAL A 339 -3.53 12.86 20.34
CA VAL A 339 -2.13 13.24 20.55
C VAL A 339 -1.71 14.32 19.56
N ASN A 340 -0.95 15.28 20.01
CA ASN A 340 -0.33 16.26 19.12
C ASN A 340 0.88 15.66 18.40
N VAL A 341 0.70 15.27 17.14
CA VAL A 341 1.80 14.79 16.28
C VAL A 341 2.42 16.01 15.56
N PRO A 342 3.73 16.29 15.71
CA PRO A 342 4.36 17.48 15.13
C PRO A 342 4.66 17.29 13.62
N VAL A 343 3.62 17.10 12.79
CA VAL A 343 3.74 16.74 11.37
C VAL A 343 4.62 17.72 10.60
N GLU A 344 4.36 19.03 10.72
CA GLU A 344 5.14 20.08 10.03
C GLU A 344 6.64 20.00 10.34
N THR A 345 7.01 19.73 11.60
CA THR A 345 8.41 19.55 11.99
C THR A 345 8.99 18.29 11.37
N LEU A 346 8.28 17.16 11.47
CA LEU A 346 8.77 15.86 11.01
C LEU A 346 9.05 15.84 9.50
N ILE A 347 8.25 16.56 8.69
CA ILE A 347 8.44 16.63 7.25
C ILE A 347 9.23 17.89 6.80
N SER A 348 9.81 18.66 7.72
CA SER A 348 10.62 19.83 7.35
C SER A 348 12.00 19.42 6.82
N LYS A 349 12.59 20.28 5.99
CA LYS A 349 13.95 20.08 5.45
C LYS A 349 15.01 20.26 6.55
N GLU A 350 14.78 21.18 7.47
CA GLU A 350 15.64 21.44 8.61
C GLU A 350 15.75 20.20 9.51
N TYR A 351 14.63 19.56 9.81
CA TYR A 351 14.62 18.31 10.58
C TYR A 351 15.34 17.19 9.84
N ALA A 352 15.10 17.05 8.55
CA ALA A 352 15.81 16.06 7.72
C ALA A 352 17.33 16.27 7.72
N ASP A 353 17.79 17.56 7.73
CA ASP A 353 19.21 17.91 7.84
C ASP A 353 19.82 17.49 9.18
N GLU A 354 19.08 17.61 10.27
CA GLU A 354 19.51 17.12 11.58
C GLU A 354 19.62 15.60 11.62
N ARG A 355 18.58 14.93 11.13
CA ARG A 355 18.51 13.46 11.11
C ARG A 355 19.60 12.83 10.23
N ARG A 356 19.86 13.42 9.07
CA ARG A 356 20.89 12.97 8.11
C ARG A 356 22.30 12.91 8.71
N ARG A 357 22.64 13.80 9.67
CA ARG A 357 23.95 13.80 10.36
C ARG A 357 24.22 12.52 11.15
N LEU A 358 23.20 11.71 11.41
CA LEU A 358 23.32 10.43 12.11
C LEU A 358 23.71 9.27 11.16
N ILE A 359 23.69 9.48 9.85
CA ILE A 359 24.07 8.47 8.86
C ILE A 359 25.60 8.44 8.74
N ASP A 360 26.20 7.28 9.06
CA ASP A 360 27.59 7.00 8.75
C ASP A 360 27.64 6.38 7.33
N PRO A 361 28.30 7.02 6.36
CA PRO A 361 28.28 6.54 4.96
C PRO A 361 29.00 5.20 4.73
N LYS A 362 29.63 4.63 5.75
CA LYS A 362 30.44 3.40 5.65
C LYS A 362 30.01 2.30 6.61
N LYS A 363 29.08 2.58 7.52
CA LYS A 363 28.73 1.65 8.58
C LYS A 363 27.24 1.67 8.87
N ALA A 364 26.63 0.50 8.84
CA ALA A 364 25.23 0.32 9.20
C ALA A 364 24.96 0.62 10.69
N SER A 365 23.96 1.43 10.96
CA SER A 365 23.48 1.73 12.32
C SER A 365 22.72 0.53 12.88
N LYS A 366 23.08 0.13 14.10
CA LYS A 366 22.40 -0.95 14.84
C LYS A 366 21.28 -0.41 15.74
N GLN A 367 21.43 0.80 16.20
CA GLN A 367 20.44 1.57 16.97
C GLN A 367 20.49 3.01 16.53
N LEU A 368 19.35 3.67 16.50
CA LEU A 368 19.23 5.09 16.24
C LEU A 368 18.36 5.73 17.32
N PRO A 369 18.61 6.99 17.70
CA PRO A 369 17.77 7.66 18.68
C PRO A 369 16.39 7.97 18.07
N ALA A 370 15.41 7.78 18.85
CA ALA A 370 13.96 7.80 18.69
C ALA A 370 13.34 6.42 18.36
N GLY A 371 12.37 6.05 19.16
CA GLY A 371 11.30 5.07 19.04
C GLY A 371 11.64 3.61 18.90
N ASP A 372 10.73 2.81 19.30
CA ASP A 372 10.80 1.37 19.44
C ASP A 372 9.89 0.60 18.49
N ALA A 373 10.30 -0.46 17.84
CA ALA A 373 9.81 -1.78 17.67
C ALA A 373 9.49 -2.50 16.36
N LYS A 374 9.02 -3.75 16.42
CA LYS A 374 8.84 -4.69 15.29
C LYS A 374 7.41 -4.65 14.75
N LEU A 375 7.26 -4.47 13.41
CA LEU A 375 6.04 -4.81 12.67
C LEU A 375 6.31 -6.02 11.79
N GLU A 376 5.38 -6.99 11.81
CA GLU A 376 5.31 -8.07 10.85
C GLU A 376 4.47 -7.66 9.62
N ASN A 377 4.54 -8.44 8.53
CA ASN A 377 3.96 -8.12 7.23
C ASN A 377 2.43 -8.08 7.27
N GLY A 378 1.83 -6.97 6.80
CA GLY A 378 0.41 -6.85 6.49
C GLY A 378 0.15 -7.02 4.99
N ASP A 379 -1.07 -7.45 4.63
CA ASP A 379 -1.54 -7.52 3.25
C ASP A 379 -2.59 -6.42 2.97
N THR A 380 -2.72 -5.99 1.71
CA THR A 380 -3.46 -4.77 1.35
C THR A 380 -3.79 -4.82 -0.13
N ILE A 381 -4.83 -4.08 -0.60
CA ILE A 381 -4.98 -3.76 -2.02
C ILE A 381 -4.81 -2.26 -2.24
N TYR A 382 -4.29 -1.91 -3.41
CA TYR A 382 -4.25 -0.55 -3.92
C TYR A 382 -4.83 -0.48 -5.32
N LEU A 383 -5.56 0.60 -5.61
CA LEU A 383 -6.08 0.92 -6.94
C LEU A 383 -6.02 2.42 -7.22
N THR A 384 -5.98 2.77 -8.50
CA THR A 384 -6.12 4.14 -8.96
C THR A 384 -6.96 4.22 -10.23
N VAL A 385 -7.76 5.27 -10.34
CA VAL A 385 -8.66 5.52 -11.48
C VAL A 385 -8.59 6.99 -11.87
N ALA A 386 -8.62 7.26 -13.19
CA ALA A 386 -8.76 8.59 -13.74
C ALA A 386 -9.87 8.61 -14.80
N ASP A 387 -10.65 9.68 -14.86
CA ASP A 387 -11.76 9.86 -15.80
C ASP A 387 -11.48 10.89 -16.89
N ALA A 388 -12.40 11.01 -17.85
CA ALA A 388 -12.29 11.94 -18.98
C ALA A 388 -12.41 13.43 -18.57
N ALA A 389 -12.92 13.73 -17.39
CA ALA A 389 -12.98 15.09 -16.86
C ALA A 389 -11.66 15.53 -16.20
N GLY A 390 -10.71 14.62 -16.02
CA GLY A 390 -9.42 14.88 -15.41
C GLY A 390 -9.39 14.61 -13.89
N ASN A 391 -10.45 14.04 -13.32
CA ASN A 391 -10.44 13.62 -11.93
C ASN A 391 -9.56 12.38 -11.76
N MET A 392 -8.83 12.31 -10.65
CA MET A 392 -7.96 11.18 -10.31
C MET A 392 -8.18 10.74 -8.86
N VAL A 393 -8.26 9.43 -8.67
CA VAL A 393 -8.46 8.80 -7.35
C VAL A 393 -7.31 7.85 -7.05
N SER A 394 -6.62 8.07 -5.94
CA SER A 394 -5.68 7.16 -5.31
C SER A 394 -6.38 6.51 -4.12
N LEU A 395 -6.67 5.22 -4.15
CA LEU A 395 -7.44 4.53 -3.13
C LEU A 395 -6.74 3.26 -2.66
N ILE A 396 -6.68 3.10 -1.35
CA ILE A 396 -6.09 1.93 -0.69
C ILE A 396 -7.06 1.38 0.35
N GLN A 397 -7.19 0.07 0.41
CA GLN A 397 -8.05 -0.63 1.36
C GLN A 397 -7.34 -1.83 1.97
N SER A 398 -7.63 -2.15 3.23
CA SER A 398 -6.96 -3.25 3.91
C SER A 398 -7.74 -3.76 5.11
N ASN A 399 -7.66 -5.08 5.33
CA ASN A 399 -8.00 -5.73 6.59
C ASN A 399 -6.78 -5.84 7.54
N TYR A 400 -5.62 -5.32 7.18
CA TYR A 400 -4.29 -5.36 7.75
C TYR A 400 -3.57 -6.69 7.49
N ARG A 401 -3.71 -7.72 8.37
CA ARG A 401 -3.12 -9.04 8.07
C ARG A 401 -3.94 -9.78 7.02
N GLY A 402 -3.34 -10.74 6.34
CA GLY A 402 -4.06 -11.56 5.37
C GLY A 402 -5.33 -12.15 5.96
N MET A 403 -6.49 -11.78 5.40
CA MET A 403 -7.84 -12.10 5.87
C MET A 403 -8.16 -11.58 7.29
N GLY A 404 -7.55 -10.45 7.70
CA GLY A 404 -7.82 -9.75 8.94
C GLY A 404 -7.77 -10.64 10.18
N SER A 405 -8.69 -10.41 11.09
CA SER A 405 -8.79 -11.14 12.36
C SER A 405 -9.21 -12.61 12.24
N GLY A 406 -9.68 -13.05 11.06
CA GLY A 406 -10.35 -14.33 10.85
C GLY A 406 -11.81 -14.34 11.30
N MET A 407 -12.27 -13.33 12.05
CA MET A 407 -13.66 -13.20 12.49
C MET A 407 -14.58 -12.94 11.30
N THR A 408 -15.42 -13.92 10.97
CA THR A 408 -16.33 -13.89 9.82
C THR A 408 -17.77 -13.94 10.32
N PRO A 409 -18.47 -12.77 10.46
CA PRO A 409 -19.77 -12.72 11.10
C PRO A 409 -20.83 -13.52 10.34
N GLY A 410 -21.22 -14.66 10.88
CA GLY A 410 -22.33 -15.49 10.44
C GLY A 410 -22.41 -15.69 8.93
N ASP A 411 -23.54 -15.23 8.35
CA ASP A 411 -23.86 -15.32 6.92
C ASP A 411 -23.67 -13.99 6.15
N LEU A 412 -22.85 -13.07 6.68
CA LEU A 412 -22.56 -11.78 6.03
C LEU A 412 -21.53 -11.89 4.90
N GLY A 413 -20.68 -12.93 4.90
CA GLY A 413 -19.80 -13.24 3.77
C GLY A 413 -18.52 -12.41 3.68
N PHE A 414 -18.09 -11.76 4.77
CA PHE A 414 -16.83 -11.02 4.83
C PHE A 414 -16.14 -11.20 6.18
N VAL A 415 -14.83 -10.98 6.20
CA VAL A 415 -14.00 -11.05 7.41
C VAL A 415 -13.79 -9.65 7.98
N LEU A 416 -13.74 -9.54 9.32
CA LEU A 416 -13.42 -8.30 10.03
C LEU A 416 -11.90 -8.10 10.12
N GLN A 417 -11.48 -6.85 10.06
CA GLN A 417 -10.07 -6.44 10.19
C GLN A 417 -9.50 -6.73 11.59
N ASP A 418 -8.17 -6.70 11.69
CA ASP A 418 -7.41 -6.86 12.93
C ASP A 418 -6.55 -5.62 13.27
N ARG A 419 -7.00 -4.44 12.85
CA ARG A 419 -6.20 -3.20 12.89
C ARG A 419 -5.82 -2.76 14.29
N ALA A 420 -6.64 -3.05 15.31
CA ALA A 420 -6.36 -2.67 16.69
C ALA A 420 -5.15 -3.44 17.32
N GLU A 421 -4.65 -4.51 16.67
CA GLU A 421 -3.35 -5.10 17.01
C GLU A 421 -2.21 -4.06 16.99
N LEU A 422 -2.38 -3.00 16.21
CA LEU A 422 -1.36 -1.97 16.03
C LEU A 422 -1.26 -0.94 17.17
N PHE A 423 -2.06 -1.04 18.21
CA PHE A 423 -1.89 -0.24 19.42
C PHE A 423 -0.69 -0.70 20.27
N ALA A 424 -0.14 0.22 21.05
CA ALA A 424 0.76 -0.08 22.16
C ALA A 424 -0.01 -0.38 23.44
N LEU A 425 0.55 -1.23 24.31
CA LEU A 425 0.04 -1.46 25.69
C LEU A 425 0.95 -0.79 26.75
N ASP A 426 1.70 0.24 26.35
CA ASP A 426 2.51 1.08 27.21
C ASP A 426 1.77 2.42 27.43
N ALA A 427 1.48 2.76 28.68
CA ALA A 427 0.73 3.95 29.06
C ALA A 427 1.40 5.28 28.63
N ASP A 428 2.72 5.30 28.50
CA ASP A 428 3.50 6.47 28.12
C ASP A 428 3.67 6.60 26.59
N HIS A 429 3.15 5.64 25.80
CA HIS A 429 3.31 5.63 24.36
C HIS A 429 2.23 6.47 23.66
N ALA A 430 2.61 7.29 22.64
CA ALA A 430 1.67 8.10 21.88
C ALA A 430 0.49 7.29 21.29
N ASN A 431 0.77 6.08 20.80
CA ASN A 431 -0.22 5.17 20.22
C ASN A 431 -0.75 4.14 21.25
N VAL A 432 -0.79 4.48 22.53
CA VAL A 432 -1.42 3.61 23.56
C VAL A 432 -2.88 3.36 23.22
N VAL A 433 -3.36 2.14 23.52
CA VAL A 433 -4.75 1.76 23.31
C VAL A 433 -5.69 2.57 24.18
N GLU A 434 -6.74 3.10 23.56
CA GLU A 434 -7.80 3.87 24.24
C GLU A 434 -9.11 3.70 23.48
N GLY A 435 -10.23 3.58 24.19
CA GLY A 435 -11.57 3.50 23.58
C GLY A 435 -11.87 4.69 22.69
N GLY A 436 -12.44 4.47 21.53
CA GLY A 436 -12.74 5.52 20.56
C GLY A 436 -11.55 6.09 19.76
N LYS A 437 -10.31 5.67 20.06
CA LYS A 437 -9.10 6.08 19.36
C LYS A 437 -8.89 5.27 18.08
N ARG A 438 -8.36 5.90 17.02
CA ARG A 438 -7.89 5.19 15.83
C ARG A 438 -6.52 4.55 16.09
N PRO A 439 -6.31 3.27 15.78
CA PRO A 439 -4.98 2.66 15.86
C PRO A 439 -4.03 3.28 14.82
N PHE A 440 -2.74 3.21 15.07
CA PHE A 440 -1.74 3.44 14.03
C PHE A 440 -2.09 2.65 12.77
N HIS A 441 -1.91 3.25 11.59
CA HIS A 441 -2.38 2.68 10.34
C HIS A 441 -1.28 2.55 9.28
N THR A 442 -1.27 1.43 8.56
CA THR A 442 -0.23 1.14 7.56
C THR A 442 -0.61 1.49 6.13
N ILE A 443 -1.90 1.67 5.81
CA ILE A 443 -2.30 2.00 4.43
C ILE A 443 -2.06 3.48 4.14
N ILE A 444 -1.49 3.75 2.97
CA ILE A 444 -1.17 5.09 2.49
C ILE A 444 -1.44 5.19 0.98
N PRO A 445 -2.39 6.01 0.54
CA PRO A 445 -2.50 6.43 -0.85
C PRO A 445 -1.51 7.58 -1.08
N ALA A 446 -0.92 7.70 -2.28
CA ALA A 446 -0.01 8.78 -2.61
C ALA A 446 -0.44 9.54 -3.86
N PHE A 447 -0.01 10.78 -3.95
CA PHE A 447 -0.24 11.63 -5.11
C PHE A 447 0.97 12.52 -5.37
N VAL A 448 1.23 12.83 -6.63
CA VAL A 448 2.29 13.76 -7.03
C VAL A 448 1.70 14.88 -7.85
N MET A 449 2.07 16.11 -7.50
CA MET A 449 1.79 17.29 -8.30
C MET A 449 3.09 17.90 -8.81
N LYS A 450 3.02 18.62 -9.91
CA LYS A 450 4.12 19.39 -10.44
C LYS A 450 3.61 20.72 -10.98
N ASP A 451 4.25 21.81 -10.57
CA ASP A 451 3.86 23.17 -10.97
C ASP A 451 2.37 23.51 -10.68
N GLY A 452 1.82 22.93 -9.61
CA GLY A 452 0.43 23.09 -9.18
C GLY A 452 -0.60 22.28 -10.00
N GLU A 453 -0.15 21.37 -10.86
CA GLU A 453 -1.01 20.51 -11.67
C GLU A 453 -0.86 19.03 -11.24
N PRO A 454 -1.91 18.20 -11.40
CA PRO A 454 -1.85 16.79 -11.08
C PRO A 454 -0.88 16.08 -12.03
N LEU A 455 -0.04 15.22 -11.50
CA LEU A 455 0.90 14.47 -12.32
C LEU A 455 0.70 12.96 -12.16
N ILE A 456 0.77 12.42 -10.93
CA ILE A 456 0.72 10.97 -10.71
C ILE A 456 -0.17 10.65 -9.51
N SER A 457 -1.08 9.70 -9.70
CA SER A 457 -1.77 8.98 -8.64
C SER A 457 -1.17 7.59 -8.53
N PHE A 458 -0.60 7.23 -7.38
CA PHE A 458 0.09 5.95 -7.22
C PHE A 458 0.01 5.43 -5.79
N GLY A 459 0.30 4.15 -5.64
CA GLY A 459 0.47 3.53 -4.34
C GLY A 459 1.07 2.14 -4.43
N LEU A 460 1.48 1.64 -3.29
CA LEU A 460 2.14 0.36 -3.14
C LEU A 460 1.66 -0.32 -1.86
N MET A 461 1.11 -1.51 -1.98
CA MET A 461 0.66 -2.31 -0.85
C MET A 461 1.84 -2.96 -0.09
N GLY A 462 1.59 -3.61 1.07
CA GLY A 462 2.60 -4.40 1.79
C GLY A 462 2.95 -3.92 3.20
N GLY A 463 2.01 -3.38 3.95
CA GLY A 463 2.22 -2.99 5.35
C GLY A 463 3.34 -1.96 5.52
N ALA A 464 4.37 -2.28 6.31
CA ALA A 464 5.53 -1.40 6.54
C ALA A 464 6.44 -1.22 5.30
N MET A 465 6.21 -1.96 4.22
CA MET A 465 6.88 -1.74 2.93
C MET A 465 6.37 -0.48 2.22
N GLN A 466 5.14 -0.03 2.48
CA GLN A 466 4.50 1.06 1.75
C GLN A 466 5.33 2.36 1.73
N PRO A 467 5.76 2.95 2.86
CA PRO A 467 6.58 4.18 2.81
C PRO A 467 7.92 3.98 2.11
N GLN A 468 8.53 2.79 2.27
CA GLN A 468 9.77 2.43 1.60
C GLN A 468 9.58 2.35 0.08
N GLY A 469 8.48 1.71 -0.34
CA GLY A 469 8.13 1.58 -1.75
C GLY A 469 7.77 2.90 -2.40
N HIS A 470 6.97 3.75 -1.73
CA HIS A 470 6.62 5.09 -2.25
C HIS A 470 7.89 5.92 -2.51
N ALA A 471 8.81 5.97 -1.54
CA ALA A 471 10.08 6.68 -1.72
C ALA A 471 10.91 6.09 -2.87
N GLN A 472 11.00 4.74 -3.00
CA GLN A 472 11.72 4.10 -4.10
C GLN A 472 11.10 4.40 -5.47
N ILE A 473 9.76 4.40 -5.60
CA ILE A 473 9.07 4.75 -6.85
C ILE A 473 9.40 6.19 -7.27
N VAL A 474 9.30 7.14 -6.35
CA VAL A 474 9.61 8.56 -6.61
C VAL A 474 11.08 8.73 -7.03
N ILE A 475 12.01 8.10 -6.32
CA ILE A 475 13.45 8.11 -6.63
C ILE A 475 13.72 7.46 -7.99
N ASN A 476 13.10 6.33 -8.29
CA ASN A 476 13.28 5.63 -9.56
C ASN A 476 12.91 6.52 -10.75
N MET A 477 11.83 7.27 -10.65
CA MET A 477 11.40 8.20 -11.71
C MET A 477 12.29 9.43 -11.79
N ILE A 478 12.59 10.06 -10.67
CA ILE A 478 13.26 11.39 -10.65
C ILE A 478 14.78 11.24 -10.77
N ASP A 479 15.42 10.42 -9.93
CA ASP A 479 16.88 10.30 -9.88
C ASP A 479 17.42 9.33 -10.95
N PHE A 480 16.69 8.26 -11.23
CA PHE A 480 17.14 7.25 -12.20
C PHE A 480 16.44 7.38 -13.56
N GLY A 481 15.50 8.33 -13.72
CA GLY A 481 14.83 8.64 -14.99
C GLY A 481 14.05 7.45 -15.57
N MET A 482 13.50 6.59 -14.72
CA MET A 482 12.64 5.47 -15.13
C MET A 482 11.26 5.99 -15.50
N ASN A 483 10.61 5.37 -16.50
CA ASN A 483 9.20 5.62 -16.77
C ASN A 483 8.29 4.98 -15.70
N LEU A 484 6.99 5.20 -15.80
CA LEU A 484 6.01 4.75 -14.79
C LEU A 484 6.02 3.22 -14.57
N GLN A 485 6.12 2.43 -15.65
CA GLN A 485 6.19 0.95 -15.57
C GLN A 485 7.55 0.47 -15.08
N GLU A 486 8.65 1.06 -15.58
CA GLU A 486 10.01 0.74 -15.15
C GLU A 486 10.20 0.97 -13.65
N ALA A 487 9.69 2.09 -13.12
CA ALA A 487 9.76 2.42 -11.70
C ALA A 487 9.06 1.38 -10.81
N GLY A 488 7.94 0.84 -11.29
CA GLY A 488 7.20 -0.21 -10.60
C GLY A 488 7.87 -1.58 -10.65
N ASP A 489 8.42 -1.95 -11.82
CA ASP A 489 9.04 -3.26 -12.03
C ASP A 489 10.47 -3.37 -11.50
N ALA A 490 11.16 -2.23 -11.30
CA ALA A 490 12.52 -2.18 -10.78
C ALA A 490 12.65 -2.95 -9.45
N ALA A 491 13.80 -3.57 -9.25
CA ALA A 491 14.10 -4.32 -8.04
C ALA A 491 13.97 -3.45 -6.78
N ARG A 492 13.37 -4.01 -5.73
CA ARG A 492 13.07 -3.29 -4.48
C ARG A 492 13.93 -3.73 -3.31
N ILE A 493 14.14 -2.75 -2.43
CA ILE A 493 14.77 -2.88 -1.13
C ILE A 493 13.63 -2.92 -0.10
N ASN A 494 13.65 -3.90 0.81
CA ASN A 494 12.77 -3.94 1.97
C ASN A 494 13.59 -4.14 3.24
N HIS A 495 13.57 -3.17 4.13
CA HIS A 495 14.21 -3.27 5.45
C HIS A 495 13.15 -3.52 6.51
N VAL A 496 13.30 -4.60 7.27
CA VAL A 496 12.42 -4.99 8.38
C VAL A 496 13.16 -4.93 9.73
N GLY A 497 12.42 -4.98 10.84
CA GLY A 497 13.00 -4.95 12.17
C GLY A 497 13.38 -3.55 12.66
N SER A 498 12.87 -2.47 12.02
CA SER A 498 12.87 -1.12 12.61
C SER A 498 11.85 -1.00 13.73
N SER A 499 11.94 0.06 14.47
CA SER A 499 11.00 0.46 15.52
C SER A 499 9.57 0.66 15.04
N SER A 500 8.54 0.39 15.87
CA SER A 500 7.13 0.41 15.51
C SER A 500 6.24 1.11 16.55
N PRO A 501 5.14 1.70 16.16
CA PRO A 501 4.16 2.30 17.07
C PRO A 501 3.46 1.33 18.03
N THR A 502 3.79 0.05 18.00
CA THR A 502 3.29 -0.97 18.96
C THR A 502 4.15 -1.16 20.21
N GLY A 503 5.28 -0.46 20.30
CA GLY A 503 6.11 -0.41 21.51
C GLY A 503 7.39 -1.26 21.54
N THR A 504 7.87 -1.92 20.47
CA THR A 504 9.13 -2.72 20.45
C THR A 504 10.34 -1.96 19.84
N THR A 505 11.63 -2.20 20.23
CA THR A 505 12.86 -1.45 19.88
C THR A 505 13.74 -2.12 18.83
N MET A 506 14.25 -1.37 17.84
CA MET A 506 15.36 -1.85 16.98
C MET A 506 16.67 -1.86 17.78
N THR A 507 17.28 -3.03 17.98
CA THR A 507 18.52 -3.19 18.77
C THR A 507 19.69 -3.75 17.96
N ASP A 508 19.41 -4.34 16.79
CA ASP A 508 20.36 -5.09 15.97
C ASP A 508 20.56 -4.53 14.54
N GLY A 509 19.87 -3.42 14.23
CA GLY A 509 19.90 -2.78 12.90
C GLY A 509 18.92 -3.38 11.90
N GLY A 510 18.12 -4.35 12.31
CA GLY A 510 17.14 -5.03 11.45
C GLY A 510 17.76 -5.85 10.33
N VAL A 511 16.93 -6.25 9.36
CA VAL A 511 17.30 -7.10 8.22
C VAL A 511 16.94 -6.42 6.91
N VAL A 512 17.87 -6.38 5.97
CA VAL A 512 17.67 -5.87 4.61
C VAL A 512 17.37 -7.04 3.67
N HIS A 513 16.17 -7.07 3.11
CA HIS A 513 15.80 -7.96 2.02
C HIS A 513 15.98 -7.24 0.70
N LEU A 514 16.63 -7.91 -0.25
CA LEU A 514 16.88 -7.40 -1.58
C LEU A 514 16.32 -8.39 -2.61
N GLU A 515 15.57 -7.92 -3.58
CA GLU A 515 15.14 -8.80 -4.68
C GLU A 515 16.34 -9.42 -5.42
N SER A 516 16.11 -10.56 -6.05
CA SER A 516 17.18 -11.41 -6.60
C SER A 516 18.04 -10.77 -7.71
N THR A 517 17.53 -9.70 -8.33
CA THR A 517 18.22 -8.99 -9.42
C THR A 517 19.28 -7.99 -8.94
N PHE A 518 19.38 -7.72 -7.64
CA PHE A 518 20.50 -6.94 -7.11
C PHE A 518 21.81 -7.73 -7.14
N ASP A 519 22.90 -7.04 -7.48
CA ASP A 519 24.24 -7.61 -7.69
C ASP A 519 24.82 -8.25 -6.41
N ASP A 520 25.46 -9.39 -6.54
CA ASP A 520 26.13 -10.09 -5.44
C ASP A 520 27.29 -9.27 -4.85
N GLN A 521 27.98 -8.44 -5.65
CA GLN A 521 29.03 -7.56 -5.15
C GLN A 521 28.44 -6.46 -4.25
N ALA A 522 27.26 -5.92 -4.59
CA ALA A 522 26.55 -4.97 -3.76
C ALA A 522 26.15 -5.61 -2.43
N ARG A 523 25.64 -6.85 -2.47
CA ARG A 523 25.28 -7.64 -1.26
C ARG A 523 26.51 -7.83 -0.35
N ALA A 524 27.62 -8.31 -0.88
CA ALA A 524 28.85 -8.51 -0.10
C ALA A 524 29.38 -7.21 0.52
N THR A 525 29.26 -6.08 -0.19
CA THR A 525 29.66 -4.77 0.30
C THR A 525 28.76 -4.32 1.45
N LEU A 526 27.44 -4.52 1.36
CA LEU A 526 26.49 -4.18 2.43
C LEU A 526 26.75 -5.01 3.71
N GLU A 527 27.06 -6.29 3.57
CA GLU A 527 27.45 -7.13 4.73
C GLU A 527 28.75 -6.61 5.36
N ALA A 528 29.75 -6.21 4.55
CA ALA A 528 30.99 -5.62 5.04
C ALA A 528 30.76 -4.27 5.75
N MET A 529 29.74 -3.49 5.35
CA MET A 529 29.27 -2.29 6.06
C MET A 529 28.52 -2.61 7.35
N GLY A 530 28.19 -3.86 7.60
CA GLY A 530 27.53 -4.33 8.82
C GLY A 530 26.02 -4.48 8.71
N HIS A 531 25.42 -4.42 7.52
CA HIS A 531 24.02 -4.81 7.33
C HIS A 531 23.85 -6.32 7.51
N THR A 532 22.71 -6.72 8.06
CA THR A 532 22.25 -8.11 8.03
C THR A 532 21.37 -8.27 6.80
N LEU A 533 21.74 -9.16 5.88
CA LEU A 533 20.93 -9.46 4.71
C LEU A 533 20.03 -10.66 4.97
N GLY A 534 18.76 -10.54 4.57
CA GLY A 534 17.80 -11.64 4.51
C GLY A 534 17.78 -12.30 3.14
N ASP A 535 16.91 -13.31 2.99
CA ASP A 535 16.65 -13.91 1.69
C ASP A 535 15.91 -12.94 0.75
N SER A 536 15.81 -13.30 -0.53
CA SER A 536 15.09 -12.52 -1.53
C SER A 536 13.59 -12.81 -1.60
N ASN A 537 13.05 -13.55 -0.63
CA ASN A 537 11.64 -13.96 -0.56
C ASN A 537 10.78 -13.02 0.31
N GLY A 538 11.21 -11.77 0.51
CA GLY A 538 10.48 -10.78 1.29
C GLY A 538 9.20 -10.30 0.63
N SER A 539 8.37 -9.59 1.40
CA SER A 539 7.24 -8.84 0.85
C SER A 539 7.73 -7.52 0.26
N PHE A 540 7.68 -7.38 -1.05
CA PHE A 540 8.13 -6.18 -1.77
C PHE A 540 6.95 -5.31 -2.25
N GLY A 541 5.74 -5.60 -1.80
CA GLY A 541 4.55 -4.85 -2.10
C GLY A 541 3.91 -5.20 -3.44
N GLY A 542 3.10 -4.29 -3.95
CA GLY A 542 2.42 -4.38 -5.24
C GLY A 542 2.03 -2.98 -5.67
N TYR A 543 2.48 -2.51 -6.84
CA TYR A 543 2.36 -1.14 -7.30
C TYR A 543 1.35 -1.00 -8.43
N GLN A 544 0.56 0.08 -8.35
CA GLN A 544 -0.33 0.55 -9.41
C GLN A 544 -0.15 2.07 -9.54
N ALA A 545 -0.20 2.60 -10.75
CA ALA A 545 -0.09 4.04 -10.97
C ALA A 545 -0.80 4.51 -12.24
N ILE A 546 -1.23 5.78 -12.21
CA ILE A 546 -1.70 6.53 -13.36
C ILE A 546 -0.96 7.87 -13.37
N MET A 547 -0.39 8.25 -14.53
CA MET A 547 0.22 9.55 -14.75
C MET A 547 -0.56 10.30 -15.82
N TRP A 548 -0.80 11.58 -15.61
CA TRP A 548 -1.40 12.49 -16.58
C TRP A 548 -0.30 13.24 -17.34
N ASP A 549 -0.30 13.11 -18.65
CA ASP A 549 0.50 13.94 -19.56
C ASP A 549 -0.36 15.03 -20.16
N LYS A 550 -0.23 16.23 -19.61
CA LYS A 550 -0.99 17.41 -20.03
C LYS A 550 -0.64 17.86 -21.45
N GLU A 551 0.61 17.67 -21.89
CA GLU A 551 1.07 18.11 -23.21
C GLU A 551 0.47 17.24 -24.32
N GLN A 552 0.41 15.93 -24.10
CA GLN A 552 -0.14 14.96 -25.03
C GLN A 552 -1.66 14.77 -24.84
N GLY A 553 -2.21 15.16 -23.69
CA GLY A 553 -3.63 14.95 -23.35
C GLY A 553 -3.98 13.46 -23.17
N VAL A 554 -3.08 12.68 -22.57
CA VAL A 554 -3.25 11.24 -22.36
C VAL A 554 -2.86 10.82 -20.95
N TYR A 555 -3.44 9.69 -20.50
CA TYR A 555 -3.02 8.99 -19.32
C TYR A 555 -2.02 7.88 -19.66
N TYR A 556 -1.00 7.72 -18.84
CA TYR A 556 -0.14 6.55 -18.78
C TYR A 556 -0.54 5.72 -17.58
N GLY A 557 -0.74 4.41 -17.74
CA GLY A 557 -1.08 3.47 -16.68
C GLY A 557 0.00 2.41 -16.52
N ALA A 558 0.32 2.07 -15.25
CA ALA A 558 1.25 1.01 -14.91
C ALA A 558 0.70 0.08 -13.85
N SER A 559 1.01 -1.21 -14.00
CA SER A 559 0.75 -2.28 -13.04
C SER A 559 1.94 -3.22 -13.06
N GLU A 560 2.56 -3.44 -11.90
CA GLU A 560 3.80 -4.19 -11.78
C GLU A 560 3.59 -5.71 -11.71
N VAL A 561 4.70 -6.48 -11.75
CA VAL A 561 4.68 -7.95 -11.93
C VAL A 561 4.44 -8.75 -10.64
N ARG A 562 4.50 -8.17 -9.44
CA ARG A 562 4.41 -8.91 -8.16
C ARG A 562 2.99 -9.27 -7.74
N LYS A 563 2.01 -8.73 -8.44
CA LYS A 563 0.57 -9.01 -8.28
C LYS A 563 -0.03 -9.43 -9.62
N ASP A 564 -1.25 -9.98 -9.58
CA ASP A 564 -1.99 -10.36 -10.79
C ASP A 564 -2.62 -9.16 -11.51
N GLY A 565 -2.17 -7.96 -11.22
CA GLY A 565 -2.77 -6.68 -11.59
C GLY A 565 -2.76 -6.32 -13.07
N GLN A 566 -3.54 -5.31 -13.41
CA GLN A 566 -3.64 -4.75 -14.74
C GLN A 566 -3.82 -3.24 -14.69
N ALA A 567 -3.14 -2.52 -15.60
CA ALA A 567 -3.53 -1.19 -16.03
C ALA A 567 -4.22 -1.29 -17.39
N ALA A 568 -5.31 -0.57 -17.58
CA ALA A 568 -6.04 -0.50 -18.84
C ALA A 568 -6.79 0.85 -18.98
N GLY A 569 -6.99 1.29 -20.21
CA GLY A 569 -7.66 2.55 -20.51
C GLY A 569 -8.39 2.51 -21.84
N TYR A 570 -9.08 3.62 -22.20
CA TYR A 570 -9.83 3.74 -23.47
C TYR A 570 -9.78 5.17 -24.02
#